data_058ccaa6f98e1afe2d50a54459bc5300
#
_entry.id   058ccaa6f98e1afe2d50a54459bc5300
#
_cell.length_a   1.000
_cell.length_b   1.000
_cell.length_c   1.000
_cell.angle_alpha   90.00
_cell.angle_beta   90.00
_cell.angle_gamma   90.00
#
_symmetry.space_group_name_H-M   'P 1'
#
loop_
_entity.id
_entity.type
_entity.pdbx_description
1 polymer ?
#
loop_
_entity_poly.entity_id
_entity_poly.type
_entity_poly.pdbx_seq_one_letter_code
_entity_poly.pdbx_strand_id
1 'polypeptide(L)'
;MSAPVCTIAVIVPVHNAAKYLPDCLDAIAAQQFDDFCCVLVDDGSRDESPLLCDNMAAGDARFTVIHQPQRGVSAARTAGLRRALEIGAEWIAFCDADDLYHPAFLSTLYKAVQETHLPLACCRYDTFADALPAEAAPPAAVKRLDGPAHLDALLHDHAVDYGLWNKLYSATLLTPAMLDNDLAYNEDLLANWQAFCAAPGCAFCDWPGYHYRQHADSASRRGLPPQSLDDQRRAAALIRGSVPGRWPVLQQSANAFYYEKLVYLASMILRRADIEPYRVQLGELRIGITAGLNDRQLGRNPQLPFAIKVSAWATVHAPKLWRKVCRKYLKDRQ
;
A
#
# COMPACT_ATOMS: atom_id res chain seq x y z
N MET A 1 -1.71 -4.74 -33.92
CA MET A 1 -1.14 -4.19 -32.68
C MET A 1 0.36 -4.35 -32.78
N SER A 2 1.17 -3.28 -32.61
CA SER A 2 2.62 -3.41 -32.47
C SER A 2 2.92 -4.25 -31.23
N ALA A 3 4.00 -5.06 -31.25
CA ALA A 3 4.46 -5.80 -30.07
C ALA A 3 4.63 -4.82 -28.90
N PRO A 4 4.36 -5.24 -27.64
CA PRO A 4 4.59 -4.40 -26.49
C PRO A 4 6.06 -3.97 -26.48
N VAL A 5 6.32 -2.72 -26.07
CA VAL A 5 7.69 -2.17 -26.00
C VAL A 5 8.46 -2.81 -24.84
N CYS A 6 7.76 -3.35 -23.84
CA CYS A 6 8.34 -4.09 -22.70
C CYS A 6 7.30 -5.02 -22.07
N THR A 7 7.75 -6.14 -21.47
CA THR A 7 6.87 -7.06 -20.75
C THR A 7 6.40 -6.46 -19.41
N ILE A 8 7.30 -5.82 -18.65
CA ILE A 8 6.98 -5.22 -17.35
C ILE A 8 7.22 -3.70 -17.41
N ALA A 9 6.23 -2.90 -17.00
CA ALA A 9 6.43 -1.48 -16.74
C ALA A 9 6.56 -1.23 -15.23
N VAL A 10 7.67 -0.61 -14.83
CA VAL A 10 7.90 -0.10 -13.48
C VAL A 10 7.48 1.36 -13.44
N ILE A 11 6.64 1.75 -12.49
CA ILE A 11 6.15 3.12 -12.32
C ILE A 11 6.73 3.71 -11.04
N VAL A 12 7.44 4.83 -11.16
CA VAL A 12 8.09 5.51 -10.03
C VAL A 12 7.53 6.94 -9.92
N PRO A 13 6.66 7.21 -8.94
CA PRO A 13 6.26 8.58 -8.63
C PRO A 13 7.40 9.30 -7.91
N VAL A 14 7.79 10.48 -8.38
CA VAL A 14 8.92 11.25 -7.85
C VAL A 14 8.44 12.62 -7.39
N HIS A 15 8.72 12.99 -6.14
CA HIS A 15 8.49 14.35 -5.63
C HIS A 15 9.48 14.72 -4.54
N ASN A 16 10.42 15.63 -4.85
CA ASN A 16 11.46 16.09 -3.93
C ASN A 16 12.22 14.92 -3.27
N ALA A 17 12.70 13.99 -4.10
CA ALA A 17 13.36 12.75 -3.68
C ALA A 17 14.87 12.73 -4.03
N ALA A 18 15.47 13.85 -4.40
CA ALA A 18 16.84 13.92 -4.93
C ALA A 18 17.89 13.22 -4.07
N LYS A 19 17.67 13.16 -2.74
CA LYS A 19 18.57 12.50 -1.79
C LYS A 19 18.62 10.98 -1.97
N TYR A 20 17.49 10.35 -2.31
CA TYR A 20 17.31 8.89 -2.30
C TYR A 20 17.13 8.32 -3.71
N LEU A 21 16.67 9.15 -4.64
CA LEU A 21 16.34 8.76 -6.01
C LEU A 21 17.50 8.07 -6.75
N PRO A 22 18.79 8.50 -6.63
CA PRO A 22 19.88 7.79 -7.29
C PRO A 22 19.96 6.31 -6.94
N ASP A 23 19.87 5.96 -5.64
CA ASP A 23 19.91 4.58 -5.18
C ASP A 23 18.71 3.77 -5.74
N CYS A 24 17.52 4.37 -5.78
CA CYS A 24 16.31 3.75 -6.34
C CYS A 24 16.47 3.46 -7.84
N LEU A 25 16.97 4.44 -8.61
CA LEU A 25 17.19 4.28 -10.04
C LEU A 25 18.25 3.22 -10.35
N ASP A 26 19.34 3.20 -9.59
CA ASP A 26 20.40 2.18 -9.72
C ASP A 26 19.87 0.78 -9.42
N ALA A 27 19.04 0.62 -8.36
CA ALA A 27 18.43 -0.66 -8.01
C ALA A 27 17.43 -1.15 -9.09
N ILE A 28 16.72 -0.25 -9.77
CA ILE A 28 15.84 -0.60 -10.88
C ILE A 28 16.68 -0.95 -12.13
N ALA A 29 17.70 -0.17 -12.44
CA ALA A 29 18.57 -0.43 -13.60
C ALA A 29 19.30 -1.77 -13.50
N ALA A 30 19.66 -2.19 -12.27
CA ALA A 30 20.36 -3.43 -11.97
C ALA A 30 19.45 -4.68 -11.89
N GLN A 31 18.19 -4.59 -12.26
CA GLN A 31 17.27 -5.74 -12.22
C GLN A 31 17.74 -6.87 -13.12
N GLN A 32 17.67 -8.10 -12.59
CA GLN A 32 17.99 -9.36 -13.31
C GLN A 32 16.80 -9.81 -14.18
N PHE A 33 16.20 -8.88 -14.90
CA PHE A 33 15.12 -9.09 -15.86
C PHE A 33 15.24 -7.99 -16.90
N ASP A 34 15.52 -8.33 -18.14
CA ASP A 34 15.93 -7.34 -19.17
C ASP A 34 14.75 -6.68 -19.87
N ASP A 35 13.62 -7.38 -20.01
CA ASP A 35 12.44 -6.92 -20.77
C ASP A 35 11.49 -6.09 -19.91
N PHE A 36 12.00 -4.99 -19.38
CA PHE A 36 11.20 -4.00 -18.66
C PHE A 36 11.42 -2.59 -19.18
N CYS A 37 10.48 -1.72 -18.91
CA CYS A 37 10.61 -0.28 -19.02
C CYS A 37 10.28 0.39 -17.69
N CYS A 38 10.79 1.59 -17.46
CA CYS A 38 10.54 2.38 -16.27
C CYS A 38 9.96 3.74 -16.64
N VAL A 39 8.83 4.08 -16.05
CA VAL A 39 8.17 5.37 -16.21
C VAL A 39 8.36 6.18 -14.93
N LEU A 40 9.28 7.15 -14.98
CA LEU A 40 9.50 8.11 -13.91
C LEU A 40 8.49 9.25 -14.07
N VAL A 41 7.74 9.54 -13.01
CA VAL A 41 6.74 10.62 -13.03
C VAL A 41 7.12 11.66 -12.00
N ASP A 42 7.77 12.73 -12.44
CA ASP A 42 8.09 13.89 -11.60
C ASP A 42 6.84 14.72 -11.37
N ASP A 43 6.37 14.74 -10.13
CA ASP A 43 5.17 15.46 -9.68
C ASP A 43 5.53 16.88 -9.20
N GLY A 44 6.18 17.64 -10.07
CA GLY A 44 6.51 19.05 -9.83
C GLY A 44 7.52 19.24 -8.71
N SER A 45 8.62 18.48 -8.70
CA SER A 45 9.71 18.63 -7.75
C SER A 45 10.39 19.99 -7.89
N ARG A 46 10.99 20.45 -6.77
CA ARG A 46 11.72 21.73 -6.68
C ARG A 46 13.18 21.57 -6.30
N ASP A 47 13.61 20.33 -6.08
CA ASP A 47 14.99 19.94 -5.85
C ASP A 47 15.63 19.41 -7.14
N GLU A 48 16.72 18.66 -7.06
CA GLU A 48 17.42 18.12 -8.21
C GLU A 48 16.73 16.87 -8.83
N SER A 49 15.59 16.41 -8.29
CA SER A 49 14.91 15.21 -8.78
C SER A 49 14.59 15.23 -10.27
N PRO A 50 14.07 16.34 -10.87
CA PRO A 50 13.80 16.37 -12.31
C PRO A 50 15.04 16.12 -13.15
N LEU A 51 16.16 16.75 -12.79
CA LEU A 51 17.45 16.59 -13.50
C LEU A 51 17.97 15.14 -13.38
N LEU A 52 17.83 14.50 -12.22
CA LEU A 52 18.21 13.10 -12.02
C LEU A 52 17.38 12.16 -12.90
N CYS A 53 16.07 12.40 -12.98
CA CYS A 53 15.18 11.64 -13.89
C CYS A 53 15.61 11.79 -15.35
N ASP A 54 15.86 13.02 -15.82
CA ASP A 54 16.26 13.31 -17.19
C ASP A 54 17.60 12.66 -17.53
N ASN A 55 18.58 12.75 -16.63
CA ASN A 55 19.89 12.13 -16.81
C ASN A 55 19.77 10.60 -16.92
N MET A 56 18.93 9.98 -16.09
CA MET A 56 18.70 8.54 -16.16
C MET A 56 18.08 8.13 -17.50
N ALA A 57 17.05 8.84 -17.96
CA ALA A 57 16.41 8.57 -19.24
C ALA A 57 17.33 8.84 -20.45
N ALA A 58 18.26 9.78 -20.35
CA ALA A 58 19.27 10.03 -21.37
C ALA A 58 20.34 8.93 -21.42
N GLY A 59 20.64 8.28 -20.29
CA GLY A 59 21.68 7.24 -20.16
C GLY A 59 21.19 5.82 -20.42
N ASP A 60 19.90 5.52 -20.17
CA ASP A 60 19.32 4.19 -20.31
C ASP A 60 17.95 4.27 -21.02
N ALA A 61 17.87 3.70 -22.22
CA ALA A 61 16.67 3.72 -23.07
C ALA A 61 15.44 3.02 -22.47
N ARG A 62 15.60 2.23 -21.41
CA ARG A 62 14.50 1.62 -20.66
C ARG A 62 13.71 2.63 -19.83
N PHE A 63 14.29 3.79 -19.53
CA PHE A 63 13.68 4.82 -18.69
C PHE A 63 13.04 5.93 -19.54
N THR A 64 11.87 6.37 -19.14
CA THR A 64 11.16 7.52 -19.71
C THR A 64 10.67 8.42 -18.59
N VAL A 65 10.56 9.73 -18.85
CA VAL A 65 10.15 10.72 -17.84
C VAL A 65 8.86 11.40 -18.27
N ILE A 66 8.00 11.63 -17.29
CA ILE A 66 6.84 12.52 -17.40
C ILE A 66 7.01 13.60 -16.34
N HIS A 67 7.04 14.87 -16.74
CA HIS A 67 6.96 16.01 -15.83
C HIS A 67 5.55 16.52 -15.77
N GLN A 68 4.98 16.67 -14.58
CA GLN A 68 3.66 17.24 -14.37
C GLN A 68 3.67 18.30 -13.25
N PRO A 69 2.73 19.27 -13.27
CA PRO A 69 2.50 20.11 -12.10
C PRO A 69 2.13 19.26 -10.89
N GLN A 70 2.59 19.65 -9.70
CA GLN A 70 2.32 18.92 -8.46
C GLN A 70 0.82 18.65 -8.25
N ARG A 71 0.45 17.36 -8.20
CA ARG A 71 -0.93 16.86 -8.05
C ARG A 71 -1.05 15.71 -7.04
N GLY A 72 0.07 15.29 -6.46
CA GLY A 72 0.14 14.21 -5.47
C GLY A 72 0.44 12.83 -6.07
N VAL A 73 0.84 11.91 -5.18
CA VAL A 73 1.34 10.58 -5.53
C VAL A 73 0.34 9.76 -6.36
N SER A 74 -0.96 9.83 -6.05
CA SER A 74 -2.02 9.16 -6.80
C SER A 74 -2.08 9.62 -8.25
N ALA A 75 -1.98 10.95 -8.49
CA ALA A 75 -1.98 11.50 -9.83
C ALA A 75 -0.71 11.10 -10.61
N ALA A 76 0.44 11.06 -9.94
CA ALA A 76 1.70 10.60 -10.54
C ALA A 76 1.62 9.11 -10.92
N ARG A 77 1.16 8.24 -9.99
CA ARG A 77 0.95 6.82 -10.30
C ARG A 77 -0.06 6.62 -11.42
N THR A 78 -1.13 7.42 -11.46
CA THR A 78 -2.14 7.38 -12.53
C THR A 78 -1.54 7.76 -13.88
N ALA A 79 -0.71 8.81 -13.96
CA ALA A 79 -0.04 9.22 -15.19
C ALA A 79 0.93 8.12 -15.69
N GLY A 80 1.71 7.54 -14.76
CA GLY A 80 2.60 6.42 -15.06
C GLY A 80 1.84 5.19 -15.57
N LEU A 81 0.72 4.83 -14.93
CA LEU A 81 -0.12 3.70 -15.35
C LEU A 81 -0.71 3.93 -16.75
N ARG A 82 -1.23 5.12 -17.03
CA ARG A 82 -1.71 5.45 -18.38
C ARG A 82 -0.61 5.24 -19.42
N ARG A 83 0.58 5.75 -19.16
CA ARG A 83 1.72 5.57 -20.06
C ARG A 83 2.11 4.10 -20.23
N ALA A 84 2.15 3.32 -19.15
CA ALA A 84 2.42 1.89 -19.19
C ALA A 84 1.38 1.12 -20.05
N LEU A 85 0.11 1.45 -19.93
CA LEU A 85 -0.97 0.85 -20.72
C LEU A 85 -0.89 1.28 -22.19
N GLU A 86 -0.56 2.54 -22.50
CA GLU A 86 -0.39 3.07 -23.88
C GLU A 86 0.72 2.34 -24.63
N ILE A 87 1.84 2.02 -23.99
CA ILE A 87 2.94 1.27 -24.59
C ILE A 87 2.67 -0.23 -24.66
N GLY A 88 1.56 -0.70 -24.07
CA GLY A 88 1.13 -2.09 -24.14
C GLY A 88 1.88 -3.01 -23.18
N ALA A 89 2.39 -2.53 -22.05
CA ALA A 89 3.00 -3.38 -21.04
C ALA A 89 2.00 -4.44 -20.55
N GLU A 90 2.45 -5.69 -20.38
CA GLU A 90 1.61 -6.79 -19.91
C GLU A 90 1.48 -6.81 -18.40
N TRP A 91 2.52 -6.35 -17.72
CA TRP A 91 2.65 -6.35 -16.26
C TRP A 91 3.07 -4.99 -15.74
N ILE A 92 2.58 -4.66 -14.55
CA ILE A 92 2.83 -3.38 -13.88
C ILE A 92 3.43 -3.63 -12.50
N ALA A 93 4.50 -2.92 -12.18
CA ALA A 93 5.09 -2.83 -10.84
C ALA A 93 5.20 -1.36 -10.42
N PHE A 94 5.16 -1.09 -9.13
CA PHE A 94 5.36 0.25 -8.56
C PHE A 94 6.58 0.25 -7.64
N CYS A 95 7.36 1.32 -7.67
CA CYS A 95 8.45 1.55 -6.73
C CYS A 95 8.37 2.98 -6.21
N ASP A 96 8.47 3.19 -4.90
CA ASP A 96 8.55 4.54 -4.35
C ASP A 96 10.00 5.05 -4.49
N ALA A 97 10.16 6.35 -4.77
CA ALA A 97 11.43 6.97 -5.17
C ALA A 97 12.52 6.98 -4.08
N ASP A 98 12.18 6.61 -2.86
CA ASP A 98 13.07 6.51 -1.70
C ASP A 98 13.40 5.06 -1.30
N ASP A 99 12.81 4.07 -1.99
CA ASP A 99 12.93 2.65 -1.70
C ASP A 99 13.79 1.90 -2.73
N LEU A 100 14.06 0.61 -2.49
CA LEU A 100 14.90 -0.20 -3.37
C LEU A 100 14.25 -1.54 -3.70
N TYR A 101 14.42 -1.98 -4.93
CA TYR A 101 14.18 -3.36 -5.33
C TYR A 101 15.39 -4.23 -5.03
N HIS A 102 15.17 -5.44 -4.55
CA HIS A 102 16.18 -6.50 -4.63
C HIS A 102 16.53 -6.80 -6.10
N PRO A 103 17.79 -7.08 -6.48
CA PRO A 103 18.18 -7.31 -7.87
C PRO A 103 17.33 -8.36 -8.61
N ALA A 104 16.82 -9.37 -7.90
CA ALA A 104 15.96 -10.41 -8.46
C ALA A 104 14.45 -10.13 -8.32
N PHE A 105 14.02 -8.91 -7.98
CA PHE A 105 12.60 -8.62 -7.69
C PHE A 105 11.70 -8.90 -8.89
N LEU A 106 11.98 -8.27 -10.04
CA LEU A 106 11.15 -8.43 -11.23
C LEU A 106 11.18 -9.88 -11.75
N SER A 107 12.35 -10.50 -11.84
CA SER A 107 12.49 -11.88 -12.32
C SER A 107 11.78 -12.89 -11.42
N THR A 108 11.83 -12.70 -10.09
CA THR A 108 11.17 -13.60 -9.12
C THR A 108 9.66 -13.50 -9.22
N LEU A 109 9.09 -12.28 -9.21
CA LEU A 109 7.65 -12.10 -9.29
C LEU A 109 7.10 -12.49 -10.66
N TYR A 110 7.84 -12.24 -11.74
CA TYR A 110 7.43 -12.66 -13.08
C TYR A 110 7.43 -14.19 -13.19
N LYS A 111 8.47 -14.87 -12.70
CA LYS A 111 8.49 -16.34 -12.62
C LYS A 111 7.31 -16.87 -11.81
N ALA A 112 6.98 -16.24 -10.69
CA ALA A 112 5.86 -16.65 -9.84
C ALA A 112 4.51 -16.60 -10.57
N VAL A 113 4.23 -15.54 -11.34
CA VAL A 113 2.99 -15.46 -12.13
C VAL A 113 2.98 -16.45 -13.28
N GLN A 114 4.12 -16.72 -13.92
CA GLN A 114 4.23 -17.74 -14.98
C GLN A 114 3.97 -19.16 -14.45
N GLU A 115 4.57 -19.52 -13.31
CA GLU A 115 4.42 -20.86 -12.71
C GLU A 115 3.01 -21.10 -12.15
N THR A 116 2.38 -20.06 -11.61
CA THR A 116 1.06 -20.18 -10.99
C THR A 116 -0.10 -19.90 -11.93
N HIS A 117 0.15 -19.25 -13.07
CA HIS A 117 -0.86 -18.71 -13.99
C HIS A 117 -1.84 -17.75 -13.29
N LEU A 118 -1.37 -17.06 -12.24
CA LEU A 118 -2.15 -16.04 -11.53
C LEU A 118 -1.79 -14.64 -12.04
N PRO A 119 -2.76 -13.72 -12.14
CA PRO A 119 -2.52 -12.39 -12.69
C PRO A 119 -1.91 -11.41 -11.67
N LEU A 120 -1.50 -11.90 -10.50
CA LEU A 120 -1.00 -11.10 -9.40
C LEU A 120 0.05 -11.89 -8.62
N ALA A 121 1.21 -11.26 -8.36
CA ALA A 121 2.21 -11.76 -7.43
C ALA A 121 2.57 -10.72 -6.39
N CYS A 122 2.98 -11.16 -5.20
CA CYS A 122 3.53 -10.29 -4.17
C CYS A 122 4.67 -10.97 -3.41
N CYS A 123 5.54 -10.18 -2.81
CA CYS A 123 6.58 -10.64 -1.90
C CYS A 123 6.50 -9.91 -0.55
N ARG A 124 7.32 -10.32 0.42
CA ARG A 124 7.55 -9.55 1.65
C ARG A 124 8.46 -8.36 1.37
N TYR A 125 8.58 -7.53 2.38
CA TYR A 125 9.58 -6.47 2.42
C TYR A 125 10.34 -6.53 3.75
N ASP A 126 11.48 -5.88 3.79
CA ASP A 126 12.19 -5.53 4.99
C ASP A 126 12.36 -4.00 5.08
N THR A 127 12.90 -3.55 6.20
CA THR A 127 13.10 -2.12 6.44
C THR A 127 14.55 -1.84 6.72
N PHE A 128 15.06 -0.72 6.19
CA PHE A 128 16.42 -0.25 6.44
C PHE A 128 16.45 1.27 6.65
N ALA A 129 17.50 1.77 7.27
CA ALA A 129 17.75 3.21 7.41
C ALA A 129 19.01 3.61 6.65
N ASP A 130 20.17 3.20 7.16
CA ASP A 130 21.47 3.60 6.61
C ASP A 130 22.18 2.46 5.87
N ALA A 131 22.04 1.23 6.35
CA ALA A 131 22.67 0.06 5.73
C ALA A 131 21.59 -0.88 5.17
N LEU A 132 21.83 -1.35 3.94
CA LEU A 132 20.96 -2.34 3.32
C LEU A 132 20.95 -3.63 4.14
N PRO A 133 19.80 -4.29 4.27
CA PRO A 133 19.71 -5.64 4.80
C PRO A 133 20.62 -6.61 4.02
N ALA A 134 21.01 -7.70 4.63
CA ALA A 134 21.70 -8.76 3.92
C ALA A 134 20.78 -9.32 2.82
N GLU A 135 21.29 -9.46 1.61
CA GLU A 135 20.52 -10.02 0.50
C GLU A 135 20.07 -11.44 0.83
N ALA A 136 18.77 -11.67 0.83
CA ALA A 136 18.18 -12.99 0.96
C ALA A 136 17.98 -13.61 -0.42
N ALA A 137 18.35 -14.86 -0.59
CA ALA A 137 18.09 -15.56 -1.85
C ALA A 137 16.57 -15.65 -2.13
N PRO A 138 16.14 -15.52 -3.41
CA PRO A 138 14.76 -15.74 -3.81
C PRO A 138 14.24 -17.12 -3.34
N PRO A 139 12.94 -17.25 -3.05
CA PRO A 139 12.38 -18.47 -2.51
C PRO A 139 12.42 -19.61 -3.56
N ALA A 140 12.67 -20.82 -3.11
CA ALA A 140 12.66 -22.01 -3.98
C ALA A 140 11.23 -22.38 -4.45
N ALA A 141 10.20 -21.97 -3.73
CA ALA A 141 8.82 -22.29 -4.03
C ALA A 141 7.89 -21.07 -3.83
N VAL A 142 6.87 -20.99 -4.66
CA VAL A 142 5.82 -19.95 -4.61
C VAL A 142 4.58 -20.52 -3.94
N LYS A 143 4.02 -19.80 -2.98
CA LYS A 143 2.76 -20.15 -2.34
C LYS A 143 1.59 -19.56 -3.12
N ARG A 144 0.62 -20.38 -3.51
CA ARG A 144 -0.65 -19.87 -4.06
C ARG A 144 -1.60 -19.49 -2.95
N LEU A 145 -2.18 -18.29 -3.03
CA LEU A 145 -3.28 -17.83 -2.20
C LEU A 145 -4.53 -17.77 -3.10
N ASP A 146 -5.26 -18.85 -3.18
CA ASP A 146 -6.42 -18.98 -4.09
C ASP A 146 -7.73 -18.59 -3.42
N GLY A 147 -8.74 -18.22 -4.21
CA GLY A 147 -10.08 -17.89 -3.78
C GLY A 147 -10.08 -16.72 -2.79
N PRO A 148 -10.76 -16.82 -1.62
CA PRO A 148 -10.81 -15.73 -0.65
C PRO A 148 -9.51 -15.53 0.14
N ALA A 149 -8.57 -16.49 0.12
CA ALA A 149 -7.38 -16.47 0.98
C ALA A 149 -6.44 -15.27 0.71
N HIS A 150 -6.32 -14.84 -0.55
CA HIS A 150 -5.48 -13.67 -0.89
C HIS A 150 -6.10 -12.35 -0.38
N LEU A 151 -7.41 -12.21 -0.44
CA LEU A 151 -8.12 -11.06 0.12
C LEU A 151 -8.09 -11.05 1.65
N ASP A 152 -8.24 -12.22 2.26
CA ASP A 152 -8.12 -12.37 3.71
C ASP A 152 -6.72 -12.01 4.20
N ALA A 153 -5.68 -12.45 3.48
CA ALA A 153 -4.30 -12.08 3.76
C ALA A 153 -4.05 -10.56 3.65
N LEU A 154 -4.64 -9.89 2.65
CA LEU A 154 -4.56 -8.43 2.51
C LEU A 154 -5.26 -7.71 3.66
N LEU A 155 -6.43 -8.17 4.11
CA LEU A 155 -7.17 -7.54 5.20
C LEU A 155 -6.47 -7.66 6.56
N HIS A 156 -5.68 -8.71 6.77
CA HIS A 156 -5.00 -8.96 8.04
C HIS A 156 -3.54 -8.50 8.06
N ASP A 157 -3.02 -8.02 6.94
CA ASP A 157 -1.64 -7.50 6.81
C ASP A 157 -0.55 -8.45 7.37
N HIS A 158 -0.75 -9.75 7.20
CA HIS A 158 0.18 -10.74 7.76
C HIS A 158 1.22 -11.25 6.78
N ALA A 159 0.84 -11.38 5.51
CA ALA A 159 1.69 -11.87 4.44
C ALA A 159 1.72 -10.91 3.26
N VAL A 160 0.59 -10.25 3.00
CA VAL A 160 0.39 -9.31 1.90
C VAL A 160 0.24 -7.92 2.48
N ASP A 161 1.16 -7.02 2.16
CA ASP A 161 1.13 -5.63 2.61
C ASP A 161 0.10 -4.80 1.85
N TYR A 162 -0.29 -3.65 2.43
CA TYR A 162 -1.24 -2.70 1.83
C TYR A 162 -0.63 -1.91 0.65
N GLY A 163 0.70 -1.73 0.62
CA GLY A 163 1.39 -0.96 -0.40
C GLY A 163 1.30 -1.58 -1.79
N LEU A 164 1.39 -0.73 -2.82
CA LEU A 164 1.44 -1.17 -4.23
C LEU A 164 2.81 -1.72 -4.63
N TRP A 165 3.85 -1.34 -3.93
CA TRP A 165 5.24 -1.42 -4.32
C TRP A 165 5.89 -2.82 -4.25
N ASN A 166 5.39 -3.76 -3.47
CA ASN A 166 5.92 -5.12 -3.35
C ASN A 166 5.17 -6.15 -4.21
N LYS A 167 4.61 -5.72 -5.33
CA LYS A 167 3.70 -6.52 -6.14
C LYS A 167 3.98 -6.39 -7.64
N LEU A 168 3.57 -7.42 -8.37
CA LEU A 168 3.49 -7.45 -9.83
C LEU A 168 2.05 -7.74 -10.23
N TYR A 169 1.45 -6.85 -10.99
CA TYR A 169 0.07 -6.93 -11.43
C TYR A 169 -0.01 -7.19 -12.93
N SER A 170 -0.86 -8.11 -13.39
CA SER A 170 -1.28 -8.05 -14.79
C SER A 170 -1.90 -6.69 -15.09
N ALA A 171 -1.55 -6.08 -16.20
CA ALA A 171 -2.11 -4.80 -16.64
C ALA A 171 -3.64 -4.81 -16.69
N THR A 172 -4.24 -5.99 -16.91
CA THR A 172 -5.70 -6.18 -16.95
C THR A 172 -6.40 -5.99 -15.60
N LEU A 173 -5.64 -6.05 -14.49
CA LEU A 173 -6.18 -5.86 -13.14
C LEU A 173 -6.27 -4.38 -12.74
N LEU A 174 -5.56 -3.50 -13.43
CA LEU A 174 -5.42 -2.10 -13.04
C LEU A 174 -6.13 -1.18 -14.03
N THR A 175 -6.82 -0.20 -13.48
CA THR A 175 -7.37 0.92 -14.25
C THR A 175 -6.92 2.24 -13.64
N PRO A 176 -6.72 3.30 -14.43
CA PRO A 176 -6.39 4.63 -13.90
C PRO A 176 -7.35 5.12 -12.80
N ALA A 177 -8.64 4.77 -12.89
CA ALA A 177 -9.65 5.16 -11.92
C ALA A 177 -9.45 4.52 -10.53
N MET A 178 -8.74 3.39 -10.41
CA MET A 178 -8.41 2.78 -9.12
C MET A 178 -7.41 3.61 -8.33
N LEU A 179 -6.49 4.29 -9.03
CA LEU A 179 -5.46 5.13 -8.44
C LEU A 179 -5.93 6.58 -8.26
N ASP A 180 -6.82 7.05 -9.16
CA ASP A 180 -7.42 8.39 -9.12
C ASP A 180 -8.69 8.35 -8.24
N ASN A 181 -8.53 7.93 -7.00
CA ASN A 181 -9.59 7.95 -6.01
C ASN A 181 -9.43 9.21 -5.12
N ASP A 182 -10.53 9.72 -4.55
CA ASP A 182 -10.57 10.96 -3.77
C ASP A 182 -9.90 10.85 -2.39
N LEU A 183 -9.01 9.87 -2.18
CA LEU A 183 -8.29 9.67 -0.93
C LEU A 183 -6.86 10.17 -1.06
N ALA A 184 -6.40 10.91 -0.06
CA ALA A 184 -4.99 11.30 0.08
C ALA A 184 -4.20 10.31 0.98
N TYR A 185 -4.92 9.43 1.69
CA TYR A 185 -4.36 8.42 2.58
C TYR A 185 -5.10 7.09 2.43
N ASN A 186 -4.36 5.98 2.36
CA ASN A 186 -4.86 4.64 2.05
C ASN A 186 -5.52 4.52 0.65
N GLU A 187 -5.13 5.39 -0.27
CA GLU A 187 -5.46 5.29 -1.69
C GLU A 187 -4.90 4.00 -2.31
N ASP A 188 -3.70 3.64 -1.89
CA ASP A 188 -2.99 2.42 -2.27
C ASP A 188 -3.70 1.15 -1.77
N LEU A 189 -4.11 1.13 -0.51
CA LEU A 189 -4.90 0.04 0.05
C LEU A 189 -6.20 -0.17 -0.72
N LEU A 190 -6.92 0.92 -1.06
CA LEU A 190 -8.17 0.80 -1.81
C LEU A 190 -7.94 0.29 -3.23
N ALA A 191 -6.89 0.77 -3.91
CA ALA A 191 -6.50 0.29 -5.24
C ALA A 191 -6.10 -1.20 -5.19
N ASN A 192 -5.31 -1.61 -4.19
CA ASN A 192 -4.98 -3.01 -3.96
C ASN A 192 -6.23 -3.87 -3.74
N TRP A 193 -7.13 -3.43 -2.87
CA TRP A 193 -8.38 -4.17 -2.62
C TRP A 193 -9.16 -4.41 -3.92
N GLN A 194 -9.28 -3.39 -4.78
CA GLN A 194 -9.99 -3.51 -6.06
C GLN A 194 -9.29 -4.49 -7.00
N ALA A 195 -7.95 -4.40 -7.13
CA ALA A 195 -7.16 -5.32 -7.96
C ALA A 195 -7.24 -6.77 -7.45
N PHE A 196 -7.13 -6.96 -6.13
CA PHE A 196 -7.28 -8.27 -5.49
C PHE A 196 -8.70 -8.83 -5.65
N CYS A 197 -9.74 -7.99 -5.58
CA CYS A 197 -11.11 -8.43 -5.85
C CYS A 197 -11.30 -8.90 -7.31
N ALA A 198 -10.58 -8.33 -8.27
CA ALA A 198 -10.63 -8.76 -9.66
C ALA A 198 -9.85 -10.06 -9.92
N ALA A 199 -8.78 -10.30 -9.16
CA ALA A 199 -7.93 -11.49 -9.30
C ALA A 199 -8.59 -12.76 -8.73
N PRO A 200 -8.34 -13.96 -9.30
CA PRO A 200 -8.77 -15.23 -8.73
C PRO A 200 -7.91 -15.68 -7.54
N GLY A 201 -6.72 -15.09 -7.37
CA GLY A 201 -5.74 -15.40 -6.35
C GLY A 201 -4.46 -14.58 -6.52
N CYS A 202 -3.50 -14.81 -5.63
CA CYS A 202 -2.19 -14.16 -5.63
C CYS A 202 -1.07 -15.20 -5.47
N ALA A 203 -0.01 -15.08 -6.25
CA ALA A 203 1.24 -15.79 -6.07
C ALA A 203 2.07 -15.11 -4.99
N PHE A 204 2.29 -15.76 -3.86
CA PHE A 204 3.03 -15.20 -2.74
C PHE A 204 4.45 -15.78 -2.65
N CYS A 205 5.43 -14.90 -2.75
CA CYS A 205 6.85 -15.19 -2.56
C CYS A 205 7.23 -14.81 -1.12
N ASP A 206 7.44 -15.81 -0.26
CA ASP A 206 7.82 -15.60 1.15
C ASP A 206 9.30 -15.18 1.26
N TRP A 207 9.59 -13.98 0.79
CA TRP A 207 10.93 -13.46 0.62
C TRP A 207 10.91 -11.91 0.59
N PRO A 208 11.84 -11.22 1.26
CA PRO A 208 11.90 -9.76 1.25
C PRO A 208 12.55 -9.24 -0.05
N GLY A 209 11.74 -9.16 -1.11
CA GLY A 209 12.18 -8.66 -2.41
C GLY A 209 12.14 -7.14 -2.54
N TYR A 210 11.58 -6.46 -1.56
CA TYR A 210 11.48 -5.02 -1.51
C TYR A 210 12.10 -4.48 -0.23
N HIS A 211 12.88 -3.39 -0.33
CA HIS A 211 13.57 -2.78 0.79
C HIS A 211 13.00 -1.37 1.05
N TYR A 212 12.19 -1.28 2.10
CA TYR A 212 11.53 -0.04 2.50
C TYR A 212 12.47 0.83 3.33
N ARG A 213 12.80 2.03 2.84
CA ARG A 213 13.70 2.96 3.52
C ARG A 213 12.97 3.76 4.61
N GLN A 214 13.51 3.73 5.81
CA GLN A 214 13.02 4.51 6.94
C GLN A 214 13.85 5.78 7.13
N HIS A 215 13.24 6.94 6.92
CA HIS A 215 13.88 8.23 7.16
C HIS A 215 12.90 9.25 7.76
N ALA A 216 13.44 10.36 8.28
CA ALA A 216 12.64 11.37 9.01
C ALA A 216 11.58 12.05 8.13
N ASP A 217 11.86 12.19 6.83
CA ASP A 217 11.02 12.88 5.86
C ASP A 217 9.93 11.98 5.24
N SER A 218 9.91 10.66 5.57
CA SER A 218 8.92 9.72 5.05
C SER A 218 7.50 10.20 5.31
N ALA A 219 6.63 10.06 4.31
CA ALA A 219 5.22 10.49 4.40
C ALA A 219 4.49 9.82 5.58
N SER A 220 4.82 8.58 5.89
CA SER A 220 4.27 7.80 7.01
C SER A 220 4.62 8.38 8.39
N ARG A 221 5.71 9.17 8.50
CA ARG A 221 6.16 9.81 9.75
C ARG A 221 5.70 11.26 9.89
N ARG A 222 5.21 11.89 8.84
CA ARG A 222 4.59 13.21 8.92
C ARG A 222 3.33 13.07 9.76
N GLY A 223 3.10 14.02 10.70
CA GLY A 223 1.96 13.96 11.61
C GLY A 223 0.65 13.65 10.87
N LEU A 224 -0.28 12.99 11.53
CA LEU A 224 -1.57 12.62 10.96
C LEU A 224 -2.53 13.82 11.00
N PRO A 225 -2.77 14.55 9.89
CA PRO A 225 -3.78 15.59 9.85
C PRO A 225 -5.18 14.96 10.00
N PRO A 226 -6.20 15.72 10.45
CA PRO A 226 -7.57 15.20 10.57
C PRO A 226 -8.09 14.51 9.31
N GLN A 227 -7.77 15.04 8.12
CA GLN A 227 -8.13 14.47 6.83
C GLN A 227 -7.62 13.03 6.66
N SER A 228 -6.41 12.71 7.14
CA SER A 228 -5.88 11.35 7.03
C SER A 228 -6.69 10.31 7.81
N LEU A 229 -7.30 10.73 8.92
CA LEU A 229 -8.17 9.86 9.72
C LEU A 229 -9.49 9.60 9.00
N ASP A 230 -10.03 10.64 8.35
CA ASP A 230 -11.26 10.53 7.56
C ASP A 230 -11.04 9.62 6.35
N ASP A 231 -9.94 9.78 5.63
CA ASP A 231 -9.61 8.97 4.46
C ASP A 231 -9.40 7.50 4.84
N GLN A 232 -8.64 7.21 5.90
CA GLN A 232 -8.45 5.84 6.37
C GLN A 232 -9.77 5.18 6.81
N ARG A 233 -10.64 5.93 7.49
CA ARG A 233 -11.98 5.45 7.86
C ARG A 233 -12.84 5.18 6.64
N ARG A 234 -12.82 6.08 5.64
CA ARG A 234 -13.55 5.93 4.37
C ARG A 234 -13.05 4.71 3.58
N ALA A 235 -11.73 4.55 3.44
CA ALA A 235 -11.14 3.38 2.78
C ALA A 235 -11.62 2.08 3.44
N ALA A 236 -11.54 2.00 4.77
CA ALA A 236 -12.01 0.81 5.50
C ALA A 236 -13.52 0.55 5.34
N ALA A 237 -14.34 1.60 5.26
CA ALA A 237 -15.77 1.49 5.03
C ALA A 237 -16.09 1.01 3.60
N LEU A 238 -15.37 1.52 2.60
CA LEU A 238 -15.50 1.10 1.19
C LEU A 238 -15.12 -0.37 1.03
N ILE A 239 -14.01 -0.80 1.62
CA ILE A 239 -13.57 -2.22 1.62
C ILE A 239 -14.66 -3.11 2.24
N ARG A 240 -15.16 -2.75 3.43
CA ARG A 240 -16.24 -3.50 4.11
C ARG A 240 -17.50 -3.60 3.25
N GLY A 241 -17.85 -2.53 2.53
CA GLY A 241 -19.06 -2.46 1.69
C GLY A 241 -18.93 -3.14 0.33
N SER A 242 -17.72 -3.47 -0.10
CA SER A 242 -17.42 -3.99 -1.44
C SER A 242 -16.92 -5.44 -1.45
N VAL A 243 -17.19 -6.22 -0.39
CA VAL A 243 -16.86 -7.65 -0.36
C VAL A 243 -17.51 -8.36 -1.54
N PRO A 244 -16.74 -9.08 -2.39
CA PRO A 244 -17.29 -9.74 -3.56
C PRO A 244 -18.35 -10.78 -3.19
N GLY A 245 -19.50 -10.73 -3.86
CA GLY A 245 -20.61 -11.68 -3.63
C GLY A 245 -20.23 -13.14 -3.84
N ARG A 246 -19.20 -13.41 -4.65
CA ARG A 246 -18.63 -14.76 -4.85
C ARG A 246 -17.92 -15.31 -3.61
N TRP A 247 -17.53 -14.44 -2.64
CA TRP A 247 -16.83 -14.83 -1.41
C TRP A 247 -17.46 -14.23 -0.14
N PRO A 248 -18.71 -14.58 0.17
CA PRO A 248 -19.42 -13.99 1.31
C PRO A 248 -18.75 -14.28 2.66
N VAL A 249 -17.93 -15.32 2.73
CA VAL A 249 -17.12 -15.66 3.93
C VAL A 249 -16.19 -14.52 4.37
N LEU A 250 -15.74 -13.67 3.45
CA LEU A 250 -14.88 -12.52 3.74
C LEU A 250 -15.61 -11.40 4.51
N GLN A 251 -16.94 -11.42 4.62
CA GLN A 251 -17.65 -10.36 5.32
C GLN A 251 -17.23 -10.26 6.79
N GLN A 252 -16.88 -11.37 7.42
CA GLN A 252 -16.39 -11.36 8.81
C GLN A 252 -15.00 -10.73 8.91
N SER A 253 -14.09 -11.06 7.97
CA SER A 253 -12.76 -10.47 7.89
C SER A 253 -12.81 -8.96 7.59
N ALA A 254 -13.64 -8.55 6.64
CA ALA A 254 -13.85 -7.14 6.31
C ALA A 254 -14.47 -6.35 7.47
N ASN A 255 -15.39 -6.96 8.22
CA ASN A 255 -15.92 -6.36 9.44
C ASN A 255 -14.85 -6.26 10.54
N ALA A 256 -13.99 -7.27 10.70
CA ALA A 256 -12.89 -7.23 11.65
C ALA A 256 -11.91 -6.10 11.30
N PHE A 257 -11.45 -6.06 10.05
CA PHE A 257 -10.59 -5.01 9.53
C PHE A 257 -11.17 -3.61 9.78
N TYR A 258 -12.45 -3.40 9.43
CA TYR A 258 -13.12 -2.11 9.60
C TYR A 258 -13.15 -1.68 11.07
N TYR A 259 -13.61 -2.54 11.98
CA TYR A 259 -13.72 -2.19 13.40
C TYR A 259 -12.36 -2.04 14.08
N GLU A 260 -11.39 -2.85 13.71
CA GLU A 260 -10.00 -2.70 14.19
C GLU A 260 -9.44 -1.34 13.78
N LYS A 261 -9.64 -0.93 12.50
CA LYS A 261 -9.23 0.39 12.02
C LYS A 261 -9.90 1.52 12.80
N LEU A 262 -11.21 1.46 13.05
CA LEU A 262 -11.90 2.49 13.83
C LEU A 262 -11.33 2.61 15.25
N VAL A 263 -11.10 1.47 15.93
CA VAL A 263 -10.56 1.44 17.29
C VAL A 263 -9.12 1.94 17.31
N TYR A 264 -8.32 1.56 16.34
CA TYR A 264 -6.93 2.02 16.19
C TYR A 264 -6.88 3.55 16.02
N LEU A 265 -7.64 4.11 15.08
CA LEU A 265 -7.69 5.54 14.82
C LEU A 265 -8.19 6.33 16.05
N ALA A 266 -9.23 5.84 16.73
CA ALA A 266 -9.71 6.45 17.97
C ALA A 266 -8.63 6.45 19.06
N SER A 267 -7.89 5.34 19.19
CA SER A 267 -6.79 5.22 20.17
C SER A 267 -5.65 6.18 19.84
N MET A 268 -5.32 6.37 18.56
CA MET A 268 -4.32 7.34 18.12
C MET A 268 -4.69 8.79 18.51
N ILE A 269 -5.96 9.17 18.33
CA ILE A 269 -6.44 10.48 18.79
C ILE A 269 -6.34 10.60 20.32
N LEU A 270 -6.81 9.57 21.04
CA LEU A 270 -6.88 9.61 22.50
C LEU A 270 -5.50 9.68 23.19
N ARG A 271 -4.44 9.24 22.53
CA ARG A 271 -3.04 9.38 23.01
C ARG A 271 -2.53 10.82 22.99
N ARG A 272 -3.07 11.67 22.13
CA ARG A 272 -2.59 13.05 21.93
C ARG A 272 -2.82 13.91 23.17
N ALA A 273 -1.91 14.85 23.41
CA ALA A 273 -2.05 15.83 24.47
C ALA A 273 -3.28 16.71 24.24
N ASP A 274 -3.44 17.21 23.02
CA ASP A 274 -4.60 17.95 22.57
C ASP A 274 -5.41 17.13 21.56
N ILE A 275 -6.71 16.97 21.82
CA ILE A 275 -7.66 16.25 20.97
C ILE A 275 -8.68 17.17 20.30
N GLU A 276 -8.67 18.46 20.61
CA GLU A 276 -9.65 19.39 20.05
C GLU A 276 -9.61 19.45 18.51
N PRO A 277 -8.45 19.46 17.84
CA PRO A 277 -8.40 19.42 16.37
C PRO A 277 -9.05 18.17 15.74
N TYR A 278 -9.22 17.12 16.53
CA TYR A 278 -9.73 15.79 16.09
C TYR A 278 -11.11 15.47 16.64
N ARG A 279 -11.82 16.44 17.22
CA ARG A 279 -13.10 16.22 17.90
C ARG A 279 -14.16 15.64 16.98
N VAL A 280 -14.23 16.11 15.75
CA VAL A 280 -15.18 15.64 14.74
C VAL A 280 -14.88 14.18 14.40
N GLN A 281 -13.63 13.87 14.04
CA GLN A 281 -13.18 12.53 13.69
C GLN A 281 -13.41 11.54 14.83
N LEU A 282 -13.06 11.90 16.05
CA LEU A 282 -13.30 11.07 17.23
C LEU A 282 -14.80 10.80 17.44
N GLY A 283 -15.65 11.79 17.16
CA GLY A 283 -17.11 11.65 17.22
C GLY A 283 -17.61 10.62 16.21
N GLU A 284 -17.20 10.71 14.96
CA GLU A 284 -17.58 9.77 13.90
C GLU A 284 -17.06 8.35 14.14
N LEU A 285 -15.81 8.21 14.61
CA LEU A 285 -15.25 6.91 14.99
C LEU A 285 -16.07 6.27 16.10
N ARG A 286 -16.47 7.04 17.13
CA ARG A 286 -17.33 6.55 18.21
C ARG A 286 -18.72 6.12 17.73
N ILE A 287 -19.32 6.86 16.80
CA ILE A 287 -20.60 6.47 16.19
C ILE A 287 -20.47 5.12 15.51
N GLY A 288 -19.44 4.91 14.68
CA GLY A 288 -19.18 3.64 14.02
C GLY A 288 -18.93 2.48 14.98
N ILE A 289 -18.11 2.71 16.04
CA ILE A 289 -17.84 1.72 17.08
C ILE A 289 -19.13 1.36 17.85
N THR A 290 -19.93 2.38 18.20
CA THR A 290 -21.20 2.18 18.91
C THR A 290 -22.17 1.34 18.09
N ALA A 291 -22.30 1.62 16.80
CA ALA A 291 -23.12 0.81 15.89
C ALA A 291 -22.66 -0.66 15.88
N GLY A 292 -21.34 -0.90 15.75
CA GLY A 292 -20.79 -2.25 15.77
C GLY A 292 -20.94 -3.00 17.09
N LEU A 293 -21.00 -2.29 18.22
CA LEU A 293 -21.31 -2.90 19.52
C LEU A 293 -22.80 -3.26 19.63
N ASN A 294 -23.70 -2.38 19.17
CA ASN A 294 -25.15 -2.56 19.26
C ASN A 294 -25.65 -3.69 18.36
N ASP A 295 -25.16 -3.76 17.12
CA ASP A 295 -25.51 -4.84 16.17
C ASP A 295 -24.71 -6.12 16.40
N ARG A 296 -23.84 -6.13 17.42
CA ARG A 296 -22.97 -7.23 17.84
C ARG A 296 -21.92 -7.67 16.81
N GLN A 297 -21.78 -6.98 15.69
CA GLN A 297 -20.79 -7.32 14.65
C GLN A 297 -19.36 -7.13 15.14
N LEU A 298 -19.12 -6.16 16.03
CA LEU A 298 -17.82 -5.98 16.68
C LEU A 298 -17.63 -6.98 17.82
N GLY A 299 -18.56 -7.06 18.77
CA GLY A 299 -18.41 -7.86 20.00
C GLY A 299 -18.34 -9.36 19.75
N ARG A 300 -19.09 -9.89 18.78
CA ARG A 300 -19.17 -11.32 18.44
C ARG A 300 -18.25 -11.76 17.30
N ASN A 301 -17.55 -10.85 16.64
CA ASN A 301 -16.63 -11.22 15.56
C ASN A 301 -15.48 -12.07 16.11
N PRO A 302 -15.32 -13.34 15.67
CA PRO A 302 -14.29 -14.24 16.19
C PRO A 302 -12.88 -13.83 15.74
N GLN A 303 -12.74 -13.07 14.66
CA GLN A 303 -11.46 -12.64 14.14
C GLN A 303 -10.91 -11.40 14.86
N LEU A 304 -11.76 -10.66 15.62
CA LEU A 304 -11.28 -9.53 16.40
C LEU A 304 -10.63 -9.98 17.71
N PRO A 305 -9.38 -9.56 17.98
CA PRO A 305 -8.72 -9.79 19.25
C PRO A 305 -9.53 -9.25 20.43
N PHE A 306 -9.46 -9.94 21.58
CA PHE A 306 -10.17 -9.51 22.79
C PHE A 306 -9.79 -8.09 23.21
N ALA A 307 -8.51 -7.72 23.08
CA ALA A 307 -8.02 -6.39 23.40
C ALA A 307 -8.71 -5.28 22.54
N ILE A 308 -8.99 -5.54 21.27
CA ILE A 308 -9.75 -4.60 20.40
C ILE A 308 -11.18 -4.45 20.87
N LYS A 309 -11.85 -5.54 21.29
CA LYS A 309 -13.22 -5.50 21.81
C LYS A 309 -13.32 -4.70 23.11
N VAL A 310 -12.35 -4.89 24.02
CA VAL A 310 -12.25 -4.11 25.27
C VAL A 310 -11.99 -2.63 24.96
N SER A 311 -11.06 -2.33 24.04
CA SER A 311 -10.73 -0.97 23.61
C SER A 311 -11.95 -0.27 22.99
N ALA A 312 -12.71 -0.97 22.18
CA ALA A 312 -13.94 -0.47 21.57
C ALA A 312 -14.97 -0.12 22.66
N TRP A 313 -15.24 -1.04 23.57
CA TRP A 313 -16.16 -0.81 24.69
C TRP A 313 -15.73 0.39 25.54
N ALA A 314 -14.45 0.45 25.90
CA ALA A 314 -13.90 1.53 26.73
C ALA A 314 -13.94 2.89 26.02
N THR A 315 -13.71 2.92 24.70
CA THR A 315 -13.80 4.15 23.88
C THR A 315 -15.19 4.78 23.95
N VAL A 316 -16.24 3.94 24.03
CA VAL A 316 -17.66 4.39 24.08
C VAL A 316 -18.13 4.64 25.50
N HIS A 317 -17.96 3.67 26.40
CA HIS A 317 -18.60 3.68 27.72
C HIS A 317 -17.74 4.28 28.84
N ALA A 318 -16.41 4.32 28.70
CA ALA A 318 -15.50 4.86 29.71
C ALA A 318 -14.45 5.82 29.10
N PRO A 319 -14.82 6.81 28.26
CA PRO A 319 -13.89 7.57 27.42
C PRO A 319 -12.84 8.36 28.20
N LYS A 320 -13.19 8.91 29.38
CA LYS A 320 -12.24 9.67 30.21
C LYS A 320 -11.16 8.74 30.82
N LEU A 321 -11.59 7.57 31.30
CA LEU A 321 -10.69 6.57 31.86
C LEU A 321 -9.80 5.99 30.74
N TRP A 322 -10.42 5.61 29.61
CA TRP A 322 -9.71 5.05 28.48
C TRP A 322 -8.64 5.99 27.93
N ARG A 323 -8.94 7.30 27.83
CA ARG A 323 -7.93 8.29 27.44
C ARG A 323 -6.71 8.30 28.38
N LYS A 324 -6.92 8.16 29.71
CA LYS A 324 -5.80 8.06 30.67
C LYS A 324 -4.95 6.81 30.40
N VAL A 325 -5.60 5.68 30.10
CA VAL A 325 -4.91 4.43 29.76
C VAL A 325 -4.14 4.60 28.44
N CYS A 326 -4.75 5.12 27.38
CA CYS A 326 -4.10 5.36 26.11
C CYS A 326 -2.84 6.23 26.26
N ARG A 327 -2.93 7.34 27.00
CA ARG A 327 -1.79 8.25 27.23
C ARG A 327 -0.68 7.63 28.07
N LYS A 328 -0.99 6.73 28.99
CA LYS A 328 0.00 6.15 29.92
C LYS A 328 0.69 4.92 29.34
N TYR A 329 -0.07 4.03 28.71
CA TYR A 329 0.41 2.67 28.39
C TYR A 329 0.51 2.37 26.90
N LEU A 330 -0.19 3.12 26.05
CA LEU A 330 -0.13 2.97 24.62
C LEU A 330 0.78 4.06 24.00
N LYS A 331 1.96 4.32 24.61
CA LYS A 331 2.97 5.20 24.02
C LYS A 331 3.32 4.68 22.63
N ASP A 332 3.56 5.60 21.70
CA ASP A 332 3.91 5.28 20.33
C ASP A 332 5.03 4.22 20.31
N ARG A 333 4.74 3.07 19.73
CA ARG A 333 5.80 2.28 19.14
C ARG A 333 6.19 3.07 17.88
N GLN A 334 7.21 3.88 18.02
CA GLN A 334 7.91 4.54 16.93
C GLN A 334 8.54 3.49 16.01
#